data_2c3c7ed100fa2c9f25c61ce2dcac82ff
#
_entry.id   2c3c7ed100fa2c9f25c61ce2dcac82ff
#
_cell.length_a   1.000
_cell.length_b   1.000
_cell.length_c   1.000
_cell.angle_alpha   90.00
_cell.angle_beta   90.00
_cell.angle_gamma   90.00
#
_symmetry.space_group_name_H-M   'P 1'
#
loop_
_entity.id
_entity.type
_entity.pdbx_description
1 polymer ?
#
loop_
_entity_poly.entity_id
_entity_poly.type
_entity_poly.pdbx_seq_one_letter_code
_entity_poly.pdbx_strand_id
1 'polypeptide(L)'
;MHHPEKTLLLMAGLWTSWRSSSTIISTYTVITTTPNKNIAHIHDRMPAILNKNDVDPWLNCDTKDNIRIVLNYLRPFSGPLSYHPVSNFVNSTKNNNLNCIQPLDESNELSLF
;
A
#
# COMPACT_ATOMS: atom_id res chain seq x y z
N MET A 1 2.21 7.64 -5.20
CA MET A 1 1.03 7.84 -4.33
C MET A 1 1.51 8.10 -2.92
N HIS A 2 0.98 9.08 -2.28
CA HIS A 2 1.32 9.44 -0.90
C HIS A 2 0.21 10.30 -0.27
N HIS A 3 0.24 10.45 1.05
CA HIS A 3 -0.66 11.38 1.71
C HIS A 3 -0.24 12.84 1.44
N PRO A 4 -1.18 13.78 1.17
CA PRO A 4 -0.83 15.18 0.88
C PRO A 4 -0.01 15.85 1.97
N GLU A 5 -0.25 15.51 3.23
CA GLU A 5 0.47 16.04 4.39
C GLU A 5 1.73 15.23 4.72
N LYS A 6 2.10 14.28 3.87
CA LYS A 6 3.25 13.38 4.04
C LYS A 6 3.21 12.54 5.32
N THR A 7 2.02 12.28 5.85
CA THR A 7 1.82 11.31 6.93
C THR A 7 1.91 9.89 6.38
N LEU A 8 2.12 8.92 7.26
CA LEU A 8 2.20 7.51 6.85
C LEU A 8 0.86 7.01 6.33
N LEU A 9 0.93 6.20 5.27
CA LEU A 9 -0.20 5.42 4.79
C LEU A 9 -0.13 4.03 5.42
N LEU A 10 -1.19 3.63 6.12
CA LEU A 10 -1.25 2.36 6.83
C LEU A 10 -1.98 1.35 5.94
N MET A 11 -1.25 0.40 5.41
CA MET A 11 -1.79 -0.60 4.48
C MET A 11 -2.16 -1.87 5.23
N ALA A 12 -3.36 -2.41 4.94
CA ALA A 12 -3.78 -3.68 5.50
C ALA A 12 -2.96 -4.81 4.92
N GLY A 13 -2.40 -5.64 5.78
CA GLY A 13 -1.61 -6.78 5.36
C GLY A 13 -1.89 -8.01 6.21
N LEU A 14 -1.43 -9.14 5.71
CA LEU A 14 -1.43 -10.42 6.40
C LEU A 14 -0.03 -10.96 6.43
N TRP A 15 0.32 -11.66 7.50
CA TRP A 15 1.60 -12.31 7.60
C TRP A 15 1.46 -13.72 8.18
N THR A 16 2.41 -14.56 7.89
CA THR A 16 2.49 -15.90 8.43
C THR A 16 3.93 -16.35 8.53
N SER A 17 4.17 -17.31 9.40
CA SER A 17 5.48 -17.97 9.52
C SER A 17 5.36 -19.41 9.08
N TRP A 18 6.27 -19.85 8.22
CA TRP A 18 6.42 -21.22 7.81
C TRP A 18 7.68 -21.80 8.45
N ARG A 19 7.55 -22.98 9.06
CA ARG A 19 8.66 -23.66 9.72
C ARG A 19 9.01 -24.93 8.96
N SER A 20 10.27 -25.03 8.53
CA SER A 20 10.87 -26.30 8.16
C SER A 20 11.70 -26.84 9.31
N SER A 21 12.29 -28.05 9.15
CA SER A 21 13.11 -28.69 10.17
C SER A 21 14.30 -27.86 10.67
N SER A 22 14.76 -26.87 9.88
CA SER A 22 15.97 -26.11 10.17
C SER A 22 15.80 -24.59 10.11
N THR A 23 14.70 -24.08 9.54
CA THR A 23 14.50 -22.64 9.36
C THR A 23 13.06 -22.22 9.59
N ILE A 24 12.89 -20.95 9.98
CA ILE A 24 11.59 -20.29 10.05
C ILE A 24 11.59 -19.17 8.99
N ILE A 25 10.61 -19.19 8.11
CA ILE A 25 10.44 -18.15 7.09
C ILE A 25 9.14 -17.40 7.41
N SER A 26 9.27 -16.11 7.65
CA SER A 26 8.13 -15.23 7.84
C SER A 26 7.85 -14.47 6.54
N THR A 27 6.61 -14.50 6.09
CA THR A 27 6.18 -13.81 4.87
C THR A 27 4.98 -12.94 5.15
N TYR A 28 4.81 -11.91 4.35
CA TYR A 28 3.64 -11.05 4.42
C TYR A 28 3.13 -10.69 3.03
N THR A 29 1.90 -10.27 2.97
CA THR A 29 1.30 -9.73 1.75
C THR A 29 0.47 -8.51 2.10
N VAL A 30 0.37 -7.58 1.15
CA VAL A 30 -0.50 -6.41 1.26
C VAL A 30 -1.79 -6.71 0.52
N ILE A 31 -2.91 -6.45 1.18
CA ILE A 31 -4.23 -6.67 0.59
C ILE A 31 -4.52 -5.51 -0.36
N THR A 32 -5.02 -5.83 -1.56
CA THR A 32 -5.41 -4.83 -2.55
C THR A 32 -6.93 -4.79 -2.72
N THR A 33 -7.42 -3.66 -3.16
CA THR A 33 -8.82 -3.41 -3.45
C THR A 33 -8.96 -2.67 -4.78
N THR A 34 -10.18 -2.42 -5.21
CA THR A 34 -10.42 -1.53 -6.34
C THR A 34 -9.93 -0.12 -6.01
N PRO A 35 -9.48 0.65 -7.00
CA PRO A 35 -8.94 1.97 -6.74
C PRO A 35 -10.02 2.97 -6.36
N ASN A 36 -9.66 4.01 -5.61
CA ASN A 36 -10.52 5.16 -5.46
C ASN A 36 -10.53 6.00 -6.75
N LYS A 37 -11.41 7.00 -6.80
CA LYS A 37 -11.61 7.81 -8.00
C LYS A 37 -10.36 8.58 -8.42
N ASN A 38 -9.52 8.97 -7.47
CA ASN A 38 -8.31 9.76 -7.74
C ASN A 38 -7.20 8.94 -8.38
N ILE A 39 -7.19 7.62 -8.15
CA ILE A 39 -6.13 6.71 -8.58
C ILE A 39 -6.57 5.81 -9.73
N ALA A 40 -7.87 5.71 -10.00
CA ALA A 40 -8.43 4.76 -10.96
C ALA A 40 -7.82 4.90 -12.37
N HIS A 41 -7.40 6.09 -12.77
CA HIS A 41 -6.76 6.32 -14.06
C HIS A 41 -5.28 5.89 -14.11
N ILE A 42 -4.69 5.59 -12.96
CA ILE A 42 -3.28 5.17 -12.85
C ILE A 42 -3.18 3.66 -12.80
N HIS A 43 -4.03 3.01 -12.03
CA HIS A 43 -3.99 1.56 -11.84
C HIS A 43 -5.39 1.03 -11.51
N ASP A 44 -5.66 -0.23 -11.86
CA ASP A 44 -6.94 -0.90 -11.59
C ASP A 44 -7.04 -1.51 -10.18
N ARG A 45 -5.95 -1.50 -9.42
CA ARG A 45 -5.90 -1.96 -8.04
C ARG A 45 -5.11 -0.97 -7.19
N MET A 46 -5.42 -0.91 -5.90
CA MET A 46 -4.64 -0.16 -4.92
C MET A 46 -4.58 -0.92 -3.60
N PRO A 47 -3.58 -0.68 -2.75
CA PRO A 47 -3.58 -1.23 -1.41
C PRO A 47 -4.81 -0.81 -0.62
N ALA A 48 -5.32 -1.71 0.22
CA ALA A 48 -6.35 -1.36 1.19
C ALA A 48 -5.71 -0.52 2.30
N ILE A 49 -6.01 0.76 2.34
CA ILE A 49 -5.44 1.71 3.30
C ILE A 49 -6.39 1.84 4.47
N LEU A 50 -5.86 1.62 5.67
CA LEU A 50 -6.62 1.72 6.92
C LEU A 50 -6.61 3.15 7.44
N ASN A 51 -7.74 3.58 7.99
CA ASN A 51 -7.78 4.77 8.82
C ASN A 51 -7.06 4.49 10.15
N LYS A 52 -6.57 5.52 10.79
CA LYS A 52 -5.84 5.40 12.05
C LYS A 52 -6.63 4.64 13.13
N ASN A 53 -7.95 4.84 13.17
CA ASN A 53 -8.83 4.19 14.14
C ASN A 53 -9.10 2.71 13.83
N ASP A 54 -8.78 2.25 12.62
CA ASP A 54 -9.03 0.88 12.18
C ASP A 54 -7.86 -0.06 12.49
N VAL A 55 -6.71 0.50 12.88
CA VAL A 55 -5.47 -0.27 13.06
C VAL A 55 -5.57 -1.26 14.21
N ASP A 56 -6.00 -0.82 15.39
CA ASP A 56 -6.11 -1.72 16.55
C ASP A 56 -7.13 -2.83 16.33
N PRO A 57 -8.35 -2.57 15.83
CA PRO A 57 -9.27 -3.64 15.46
C PRO A 57 -8.70 -4.61 14.42
N TRP A 58 -7.98 -4.11 13.42
CA TRP A 58 -7.35 -4.96 12.41
C TRP A 58 -6.31 -5.91 13.02
N LEU A 59 -5.47 -5.41 13.90
CA LEU A 59 -4.41 -6.20 14.54
C LEU A 59 -4.93 -7.18 15.58
N ASN A 60 -6.10 -6.95 16.16
CA ASN A 60 -6.66 -7.73 17.27
C ASN A 60 -7.89 -8.55 16.87
N CYS A 61 -8.09 -8.85 15.60
CA CYS A 61 -9.25 -9.62 15.12
C CYS A 61 -9.00 -11.12 15.23
N ASP A 62 -9.23 -11.70 16.39
CA ASP A 62 -9.00 -13.11 16.70
C ASP A 62 -10.27 -13.97 16.74
N THR A 63 -11.45 -13.36 16.69
CA THR A 63 -12.74 -14.07 16.64
C THR A 63 -13.40 -13.91 15.28
N LYS A 64 -14.32 -14.86 14.94
CA LYS A 64 -15.08 -14.78 13.68
C LYS A 64 -15.89 -13.49 13.56
N ASP A 65 -16.48 -13.02 14.66
CA ASP A 65 -17.27 -11.80 14.65
C ASP A 65 -16.38 -10.57 14.44
N ASN A 66 -15.22 -10.52 15.07
CA ASN A 66 -14.25 -9.45 14.86
C ASN A 66 -13.69 -9.45 13.44
N ILE A 67 -13.45 -10.63 12.87
CA ILE A 67 -13.01 -10.75 11.48
C ILE A 67 -14.05 -10.18 10.52
N ARG A 68 -15.32 -10.47 10.72
CA ARG A 68 -16.41 -9.91 9.89
C ARG A 68 -16.44 -8.38 9.94
N ILE A 69 -16.19 -7.80 11.10
CA ILE A 69 -16.14 -6.34 11.26
C ILE A 69 -14.98 -5.76 10.49
N VAL A 70 -13.78 -6.31 10.64
CA VAL A 70 -12.58 -5.76 9.99
C VAL A 70 -12.56 -5.98 8.49
N LEU A 71 -13.27 -6.96 7.96
CA LEU A 71 -13.40 -7.14 6.50
C LEU A 71 -14.07 -5.93 5.83
N ASN A 72 -14.89 -5.18 6.55
CA ASN A 72 -15.49 -3.95 6.05
C ASN A 72 -14.49 -2.82 5.86
N TYR A 73 -13.30 -2.92 6.42
CA TYR A 73 -12.22 -1.94 6.22
C TYR A 73 -11.50 -2.13 4.88
N LEU A 74 -11.70 -3.27 4.22
CA LEU A 74 -11.06 -3.59 2.92
C LEU A 74 -11.85 -2.95 1.78
N ARG A 75 -11.79 -1.63 1.71
CA ARG A 75 -12.47 -0.81 0.71
C ARG A 75 -11.53 0.27 0.20
N PRO A 76 -11.82 0.88 -0.97
CA PRO A 76 -11.02 1.97 -1.45
C PRO A 76 -10.93 3.09 -0.40
N PHE A 77 -9.71 3.57 -0.16
CA PHE A 77 -9.46 4.65 0.77
C PHE A 77 -10.18 5.91 0.31
N SER A 78 -11.01 6.49 1.17
CA SER A 78 -11.78 7.69 0.88
C SER A 78 -11.06 8.99 1.23
N GLY A 79 -9.92 8.89 1.91
CA GLY A 79 -9.14 10.05 2.28
C GLY A 79 -8.34 10.63 1.11
N PRO A 80 -7.67 11.77 1.34
CA PRO A 80 -6.89 12.42 0.29
C PRO A 80 -5.63 11.63 -0.04
N LEU A 81 -5.35 11.48 -1.33
CA LEU A 81 -4.11 10.89 -1.86
C LEU A 81 -3.53 11.83 -2.90
N SER A 82 -2.25 12.07 -2.80
CA SER A 82 -1.48 12.78 -3.82
C SER A 82 -0.65 11.79 -4.61
N TYR A 83 -0.36 12.13 -5.85
CA TYR A 83 0.46 11.31 -6.72
C TYR A 83 1.26 12.19 -7.68
N HIS A 84 2.37 11.65 -8.14
CA HIS A 84 3.18 12.28 -9.18
C HIS A 84 3.95 11.20 -9.94
N PRO A 85 4.29 11.41 -11.20
CA PRO A 85 5.14 10.51 -11.94
C PRO A 85 6.58 10.57 -11.40
N VAL A 86 7.25 9.43 -11.46
CA VAL A 86 8.66 9.30 -11.08
C VAL A 86 9.43 8.65 -12.22
N SER A 87 10.77 8.76 -12.19
CA SER A 87 11.60 8.14 -13.21
C SER A 87 11.62 6.62 -13.09
N ASN A 88 12.06 5.95 -14.17
CA ASN A 88 12.28 4.50 -14.17
C ASN A 88 13.36 4.02 -13.21
N PHE A 89 14.11 4.94 -12.61
CA PHE A 89 15.12 4.63 -11.60
C PHE A 89 14.56 3.77 -10.46
N VAL A 90 13.28 3.98 -10.10
CA VAL A 90 12.61 3.22 -9.05
C VAL A 90 12.39 1.73 -9.41
N ASN A 91 12.41 1.38 -10.70
CA ASN A 91 12.11 0.03 -11.15
C ASN A 91 13.19 -1.01 -10.82
N SER A 92 14.39 -0.57 -10.47
CA SER A 92 15.44 -1.47 -9.99
C SER A 92 15.45 -1.55 -8.48
N THR A 93 15.40 -2.76 -7.94
CA THR A 93 15.47 -2.98 -6.48
C THR A 93 16.83 -2.59 -5.88
N LYS A 94 17.85 -2.41 -6.72
CA LYS A 94 19.18 -1.90 -6.30
C LYS A 94 19.13 -0.41 -5.94
N ASN A 95 18.15 0.33 -6.46
CA ASN A 95 18.00 1.75 -6.23
C ASN A 95 17.07 1.97 -5.04
N ASN A 96 17.58 2.56 -3.98
CA ASN A 96 16.83 2.83 -2.77
C ASN A 96 17.30 4.14 -2.14
N ASN A 97 16.89 5.25 -2.73
CA ASN A 97 17.19 6.58 -2.21
C ASN A 97 16.10 7.56 -2.62
N LEU A 98 16.24 8.81 -2.23
CA LEU A 98 15.23 9.85 -2.49
C LEU A 98 14.95 10.08 -3.98
N ASN A 99 15.88 9.73 -4.87
CA ASN A 99 15.64 9.88 -6.31
C ASN A 99 14.50 8.98 -6.81
N CYS A 100 14.17 7.90 -6.09
CA CYS A 100 13.06 7.02 -6.44
C CYS A 100 11.70 7.71 -6.32
N ILE A 101 11.57 8.72 -5.48
CA ILE A 101 10.30 9.40 -5.19
C ILE A 101 10.27 10.85 -5.68
N GLN A 102 11.33 11.32 -6.32
CA GLN A 102 11.37 12.68 -6.85
C GLN A 102 10.40 12.82 -8.02
N PRO A 103 9.57 13.88 -8.05
CA PRO A 103 8.72 14.16 -9.20
C PRO A 103 9.57 14.35 -10.47
N LEU A 104 9.06 13.83 -11.60
CA LEU A 104 9.65 14.14 -12.89
C LEU A 104 9.38 15.60 -13.24
N ASP A 105 10.39 16.27 -13.80
CA ASP A 105 10.21 17.59 -14.39
C ASP A 105 9.34 17.46 -15.64
N GLU A 106 8.48 18.46 -15.89
CA GLU A 106 7.62 18.48 -17.07
C GLU A 106 8.39 18.44 -18.40
N SER A 107 9.67 18.80 -18.37
CA SER A 107 10.57 18.74 -19.53
C SER A 107 11.03 17.33 -19.88
N ASN A 108 10.88 16.37 -18.99
CA ASN A 108 11.25 14.98 -19.23
C ASN A 108 10.03 14.21 -19.72
N GLU A 109 10.19 13.52 -20.86
CA GLU A 109 9.13 12.64 -21.35
C GLU A 109 8.77 11.61 -20.29
N LEU A 110 7.47 11.50 -20.04
CA LEU A 110 6.93 10.45 -19.17
C LEU A 110 7.21 9.11 -19.82
N SER A 111 8.17 8.39 -19.31
CA SER A 111 8.36 7.00 -19.65
C SER A 111 7.25 6.21 -18.94
N LEU A 112 6.23 5.84 -19.66
CA LEU A 112 5.18 4.95 -19.18
C LEU A 112 5.72 3.52 -19.22
N PHE A 113 6.13 3.03 -18.08
CA PHE A 113 6.44 1.60 -17.83
C PHE A 113 7.05 0.83 -19.00
#